data_bba188233f2933c25a3081796adb2efc
#
_entry.id   bba188233f2933c25a3081796adb2efc
#
_cell.length_a   1.000
_cell.length_b   1.000
_cell.length_c   1.000
_cell.angle_alpha   90.00
_cell.angle_beta   90.00
_cell.angle_gamma   90.00
#
_symmetry.space_group_name_H-M   'P 1'
#
loop_
_entity.id
_entity.type
_entity.pdbx_description
1 polymer ?
#
loop_
_entity_poly.entity_id
_entity_poly.type
_entity_poly.pdbx_seq_one_letter_code
_entity_poly.pdbx_strand_id
1 'polypeptide(L)'
;RQAEDYVKETFVVDAHTKLPIHLASGGGFALKLERTFVTEVKPSAVPAGKGIPSFYKKYLEVDGLYIVSSDKVRDEALEKAYEIVSLMLAKRPDVKQYMVSKGCHVMIIGEHEEVCDLPEYAHICNTPENIAFWNKRARGFGGAPEDDFSASCGEENVLAFPGDKYVGENILIHEFAHLIHTIGIVGVEPDFNDRLEQCRQNAIAKGLWKDTYAISNKEEYFAECVQSFFNCNRYADPANGVHNWVNRRAKLKSYDPDM
;
A
#
# COMPACT_ATOMS: atom_id res chain seq x y z
N ARG A 1 -30.32 -21.39 -23.59
CA ARG A 1 -29.46 -20.89 -22.50
C ARG A 1 -29.14 -19.45 -22.83
N GLN A 2 -29.32 -18.58 -21.85
CA GLN A 2 -29.04 -17.15 -22.03
C GLN A 2 -27.55 -16.93 -21.83
N ALA A 3 -26.97 -15.87 -22.42
CA ALA A 3 -25.55 -15.52 -22.36
C ALA A 3 -25.09 -15.19 -20.91
N GLU A 4 -26.01 -15.14 -19.97
CA GLU A 4 -25.79 -14.81 -18.55
C GLU A 4 -25.67 -16.06 -17.65
N ASP A 5 -25.87 -17.28 -18.20
CA ASP A 5 -25.69 -18.52 -17.45
C ASP A 5 -24.20 -18.80 -17.25
N TYR A 6 -23.63 -18.43 -16.11
CA TYR A 6 -22.28 -18.79 -15.72
C TYR A 6 -22.24 -19.39 -14.30
N VAL A 7 -21.27 -20.27 -14.08
CA VAL A 7 -20.95 -20.79 -12.76
C VAL A 7 -19.66 -20.14 -12.32
N LYS A 8 -19.65 -19.53 -11.12
CA LYS A 8 -18.46 -18.99 -10.49
C LYS A 8 -18.02 -19.92 -9.37
N GLU A 9 -16.81 -20.40 -9.46
CA GLU A 9 -16.18 -21.22 -8.43
C GLU A 9 -14.90 -20.53 -7.94
N THR A 10 -14.58 -20.71 -6.65
CA THR A 10 -13.36 -20.20 -6.05
C THR A 10 -12.71 -21.35 -5.28
N PHE A 11 -11.44 -21.60 -5.56
CA PHE A 11 -10.66 -22.62 -4.87
C PHE A 11 -9.18 -22.27 -4.87
N VAL A 12 -8.44 -22.84 -3.91
CA VAL A 12 -7.00 -22.63 -3.81
C VAL A 12 -6.30 -23.52 -4.84
N VAL A 13 -5.33 -22.94 -5.55
CA VAL A 13 -4.52 -23.64 -6.55
C VAL A 13 -3.04 -23.40 -6.29
N ASP A 14 -2.21 -24.35 -6.71
CA ASP A 14 -0.75 -24.26 -6.72
C ASP A 14 -0.19 -24.46 -8.14
N ALA A 15 1.14 -24.48 -8.27
CA ALA A 15 1.82 -24.67 -9.56
C ALA A 15 1.56 -26.07 -10.21
N HIS A 16 0.98 -27.01 -9.46
CA HIS A 16 0.71 -28.38 -9.92
C HIS A 16 -0.78 -28.63 -10.15
N THR A 17 -1.63 -27.67 -9.79
CA THR A 17 -3.08 -27.80 -9.91
C THR A 17 -3.51 -27.81 -11.38
N LYS A 18 -4.21 -28.84 -11.77
CA LYS A 18 -4.83 -28.98 -13.10
C LYS A 18 -6.31 -28.68 -12.98
N LEU A 19 -6.79 -27.67 -13.69
CA LEU A 19 -8.19 -27.30 -13.73
C LEU A 19 -8.90 -27.96 -14.91
N PRO A 20 -9.84 -28.90 -14.70
CA PRO A 20 -10.67 -29.38 -15.76
C PRO A 20 -11.68 -28.31 -16.17
N ILE A 21 -11.60 -27.86 -17.41
CA ILE A 21 -12.52 -26.84 -17.94
C ILE A 21 -13.49 -27.54 -18.92
N HIS A 22 -14.78 -27.39 -18.65
CA HIS A 22 -15.83 -27.88 -19.53
C HIS A 22 -16.56 -26.69 -20.16
N LEU A 23 -16.43 -26.55 -21.48
CA LEU A 23 -17.08 -25.46 -22.20
C LEU A 23 -18.26 -26.02 -23.00
N ALA A 24 -19.42 -25.40 -22.88
CA ALA A 24 -20.52 -25.62 -23.82
C ALA A 24 -20.19 -25.04 -25.19
N SER A 25 -20.85 -25.50 -26.25
CA SER A 25 -20.69 -24.91 -27.59
C SER A 25 -21.04 -23.43 -27.56
N GLY A 26 -20.09 -22.56 -27.99
CA GLY A 26 -20.21 -21.12 -27.90
C GLY A 26 -19.96 -20.52 -26.50
N GLY A 27 -19.56 -21.36 -25.53
CA GLY A 27 -19.21 -20.92 -24.18
C GLY A 27 -17.84 -20.29 -24.10
N GLY A 28 -17.64 -19.47 -23.02
CA GLY A 28 -16.39 -18.83 -22.68
C GLY A 28 -15.91 -19.24 -21.29
N PHE A 29 -14.65 -18.94 -21.02
CA PHE A 29 -14.01 -19.15 -19.73
C PHE A 29 -13.22 -17.90 -19.32
N ALA A 30 -13.33 -17.50 -18.06
CA ALA A 30 -12.52 -16.46 -17.47
C ALA A 30 -11.91 -16.96 -16.16
N LEU A 31 -10.61 -16.77 -15.99
CA LEU A 31 -9.88 -17.13 -14.78
C LEU A 31 -9.28 -15.87 -14.16
N LYS A 32 -9.54 -15.66 -12.88
CA LYS A 32 -8.82 -14.68 -12.05
C LYS A 32 -7.93 -15.47 -11.09
N LEU A 33 -6.62 -15.30 -11.20
CA LEU A 33 -5.66 -15.83 -10.24
C LEU A 33 -5.26 -14.71 -9.29
N GLU A 34 -5.51 -14.94 -8.02
CA GLU A 34 -5.03 -14.10 -6.94
C GLU A 34 -3.97 -14.87 -6.16
N ARG A 35 -2.83 -14.23 -5.89
CA ARG A 35 -1.80 -14.85 -5.06
C ARG A 35 -2.26 -14.79 -3.62
N THR A 36 -2.56 -15.93 -3.04
CA THR A 36 -2.82 -16.06 -1.62
C THR A 36 -1.52 -16.47 -0.93
N PHE A 37 -1.01 -15.64 -0.05
CA PHE A 37 0.03 -16.07 0.88
C PHE A 37 -0.69 -16.85 1.98
N VAL A 38 -0.61 -18.16 1.94
CA VAL A 38 -1.07 -19.01 3.05
C VAL A 38 0.03 -19.00 4.10
N THR A 39 0.21 -17.87 4.75
CA THR A 39 0.88 -17.85 6.05
C THR A 39 -0.22 -17.79 7.09
N GLU A 40 -0.31 -18.78 7.94
CA GLU A 40 -1.16 -18.76 9.15
C GLU A 40 -0.54 -17.79 10.18
N VAL A 41 -0.24 -16.56 9.74
CA VAL A 41 0.30 -15.53 10.61
C VAL A 41 -0.89 -14.85 11.27
N LYS A 42 -0.98 -14.99 12.57
CA LYS A 42 -2.05 -14.39 13.36
C LYS A 42 -1.49 -13.27 14.25
N PRO A 43 -2.20 -12.14 14.40
CA PRO A 43 -1.80 -11.11 15.33
C PRO A 43 -1.69 -11.65 16.75
N SER A 44 -0.67 -11.18 17.45
CA SER A 44 -0.45 -11.46 18.86
C SER A 44 -0.59 -10.18 19.69
N ALA A 45 -0.55 -10.31 21.01
CA ALA A 45 -0.39 -9.14 21.87
C ALA A 45 0.98 -8.49 21.64
N VAL A 46 1.04 -7.17 21.83
CA VAL A 46 2.30 -6.41 21.72
C VAL A 46 3.31 -6.96 22.73
N PRO A 47 4.53 -7.35 22.29
CA PRO A 47 5.55 -7.85 23.18
C PRO A 47 6.02 -6.80 24.19
N ALA A 48 6.14 -7.21 25.47
CA ALA A 48 6.63 -6.31 26.50
C ALA A 48 8.08 -5.84 26.22
N GLY A 49 8.39 -4.60 26.57
CA GLY A 49 9.75 -4.05 26.48
C GLY A 49 10.18 -3.55 25.10
N LYS A 50 9.32 -3.62 24.08
CA LYS A 50 9.63 -3.07 22.74
C LYS A 50 9.48 -1.54 22.61
N GLY A 51 9.03 -0.84 23.67
CA GLY A 51 8.81 0.62 23.61
C GLY A 51 7.62 1.06 22.75
N ILE A 52 6.79 0.11 22.30
CA ILE A 52 5.60 0.38 21.51
C ILE A 52 4.52 1.01 22.40
N PRO A 53 3.88 2.12 21.98
CA PRO A 53 2.85 2.79 22.77
C PRO A 53 1.73 1.87 23.23
N SER A 54 1.23 2.09 24.45
CA SER A 54 0.18 1.25 25.06
C SER A 54 -1.19 1.34 24.35
N PHE A 55 -1.35 2.27 23.43
CA PHE A 55 -2.48 2.37 22.50
C PHE A 55 -2.61 1.08 21.69
N TYR A 56 -1.49 0.54 21.20
CA TYR A 56 -1.47 -0.65 20.37
C TYR A 56 -1.68 -1.90 21.22
N LYS A 57 -2.51 -2.80 20.71
CA LYS A 57 -2.89 -4.08 21.37
C LYS A 57 -2.54 -5.29 20.51
N LYS A 58 -2.51 -5.12 19.18
CA LYS A 58 -2.23 -6.17 18.22
C LYS A 58 -0.90 -5.93 17.52
N TYR A 59 -0.20 -7.01 17.25
CA TYR A 59 1.17 -7.01 16.73
C TYR A 59 1.40 -8.15 15.75
N LEU A 60 2.04 -7.83 14.63
CA LEU A 60 2.72 -8.73 13.70
C LEU A 60 4.12 -8.23 13.40
N GLU A 61 4.98 -9.08 12.86
CA GLU A 61 6.34 -8.71 12.50
C GLU A 61 6.78 -9.40 11.21
N VAL A 62 7.35 -8.61 10.28
CA VAL A 62 7.99 -9.08 9.05
C VAL A 62 9.49 -8.90 9.19
N ASP A 63 10.18 -9.93 9.67
CA ASP A 63 11.65 -9.94 9.84
C ASP A 63 12.20 -8.71 10.59
N GLY A 64 11.55 -8.30 11.67
CA GLY A 64 11.92 -7.17 12.51
C GLY A 64 11.16 -5.87 12.24
N LEU A 65 10.50 -5.71 11.09
CA LEU A 65 9.59 -4.61 10.81
C LEU A 65 8.21 -4.96 11.38
N TYR A 66 7.73 -4.19 12.34
CA TYR A 66 6.48 -4.52 13.00
C TYR A 66 5.27 -3.78 12.43
N ILE A 67 4.13 -4.42 12.58
CA ILE A 67 2.81 -3.92 12.19
C ILE A 67 1.95 -3.94 13.45
N VAL A 68 1.33 -2.81 13.78
CA VAL A 68 0.57 -2.65 15.01
C VAL A 68 -0.79 -2.01 14.78
N SER A 69 -1.70 -2.27 15.70
CA SER A 69 -3.01 -1.62 15.76
C SER A 69 -3.60 -1.62 17.17
N SER A 70 -4.66 -0.83 17.35
CA SER A 70 -5.53 -0.97 18.52
C SER A 70 -6.24 -2.34 18.53
N ASP A 71 -6.98 -2.63 19.59
CA ASP A 71 -7.83 -3.82 19.68
C ASP A 71 -9.10 -3.75 18.81
N LYS A 72 -9.44 -2.58 18.29
CA LYS A 72 -10.63 -2.34 17.45
C LYS A 72 -10.46 -2.80 15.99
N VAL A 73 -9.22 -2.88 15.52
CA VAL A 73 -8.89 -3.29 14.15
C VAL A 73 -9.10 -4.79 13.99
N ARG A 74 -9.64 -5.22 12.85
CA ARG A 74 -9.82 -6.64 12.52
C ARG A 74 -8.46 -7.33 12.30
N ASP A 75 -8.33 -8.57 12.74
CA ASP A 75 -7.09 -9.35 12.59
C ASP A 75 -6.72 -9.50 11.10
N GLU A 76 -7.70 -9.67 10.25
CA GLU A 76 -7.54 -9.79 8.80
C GLU A 76 -6.85 -8.56 8.18
N ALA A 77 -7.01 -7.37 8.76
CA ALA A 77 -6.33 -6.17 8.29
C ALA A 77 -4.82 -6.20 8.57
N LEU A 78 -4.41 -6.69 9.73
CA LEU A 78 -3.00 -6.88 10.05
C LEU A 78 -2.38 -8.00 9.20
N GLU A 79 -3.11 -9.11 9.01
CA GLU A 79 -2.69 -10.22 8.16
C GLU A 79 -2.47 -9.74 6.72
N LYS A 80 -3.40 -8.92 6.20
CA LYS A 80 -3.27 -8.33 4.86
C LYS A 80 -2.11 -7.33 4.77
N ALA A 81 -1.92 -6.51 5.79
CA ALA A 81 -0.77 -5.61 5.87
C ALA A 81 0.56 -6.39 5.91
N TYR A 82 0.61 -7.51 6.65
CA TYR A 82 1.77 -8.41 6.65
C TYR A 82 2.11 -8.93 5.25
N GLU A 83 1.10 -9.36 4.49
CA GLU A 83 1.29 -9.79 3.09
C GLU A 83 1.85 -8.67 2.21
N ILE A 84 1.30 -7.45 2.33
CA ILE A 84 1.72 -6.29 1.55
C ILE A 84 3.18 -5.93 1.87
N VAL A 85 3.52 -5.77 3.13
CA VAL A 85 4.87 -5.43 3.60
C VAL A 85 5.88 -6.48 3.15
N SER A 86 5.55 -7.77 3.34
CA SER A 86 6.39 -8.89 2.89
C SER A 86 6.63 -8.87 1.39
N LEU A 87 5.59 -8.61 0.59
CA LEU A 87 5.68 -8.57 -0.86
C LEU A 87 6.52 -7.39 -1.35
N MET A 88 6.31 -6.20 -0.80
CA MET A 88 7.00 -4.98 -1.25
C MET A 88 8.49 -5.03 -0.96
N LEU A 89 8.91 -5.67 0.13
CA LEU A 89 10.32 -5.79 0.53
C LEU A 89 10.97 -7.13 0.14
N ALA A 90 10.26 -8.03 -0.54
CA ALA A 90 10.71 -9.39 -0.85
C ALA A 90 12.05 -9.45 -1.63
N LYS A 91 12.36 -8.43 -2.44
CA LYS A 91 13.56 -8.37 -3.29
C LYS A 91 14.63 -7.42 -2.77
N ARG A 92 14.39 -6.76 -1.65
CA ARG A 92 15.28 -5.75 -1.06
C ARG A 92 15.49 -6.01 0.44
N PRO A 93 16.16 -7.12 0.79
CA PRO A 93 16.48 -7.42 2.18
C PRO A 93 17.40 -6.38 2.82
N ASP A 94 18.26 -5.72 2.06
CA ASP A 94 19.11 -4.61 2.45
C ASP A 94 18.29 -3.39 2.92
N VAL A 95 17.32 -2.97 2.10
CA VAL A 95 16.38 -1.88 2.45
C VAL A 95 15.59 -2.24 3.69
N LYS A 96 15.02 -3.46 3.76
CA LYS A 96 14.28 -3.93 4.92
C LYS A 96 15.12 -3.86 6.20
N GLN A 97 16.35 -4.37 6.15
CA GLN A 97 17.25 -4.38 7.32
C GLN A 97 17.60 -2.95 7.76
N TYR A 98 17.81 -2.04 6.83
CA TYR A 98 18.04 -0.64 7.15
C TYR A 98 16.81 0.00 7.81
N MET A 99 15.61 -0.20 7.26
CA MET A 99 14.36 0.29 7.85
C MET A 99 14.15 -0.23 9.27
N VAL A 100 14.39 -1.53 9.50
CA VAL A 100 14.34 -2.14 10.84
C VAL A 100 15.32 -1.46 11.79
N SER A 101 16.56 -1.18 11.35
CA SER A 101 17.57 -0.49 12.16
C SER A 101 17.17 0.94 12.57
N LYS A 102 16.26 1.55 11.80
CA LYS A 102 15.68 2.87 12.06
C LYS A 102 14.41 2.84 12.90
N GLY A 103 13.90 1.65 13.23
CA GLY A 103 12.64 1.50 13.96
C GLY A 103 11.39 1.72 13.10
N CYS A 104 11.50 1.60 11.78
CA CYS A 104 10.36 1.73 10.88
C CYS A 104 9.28 0.70 11.21
N HIS A 105 8.02 1.14 11.10
CA HIS A 105 6.87 0.30 11.39
C HIS A 105 5.62 0.73 10.61
N VAL A 106 4.60 -0.13 10.67
CA VAL A 106 3.30 0.10 10.02
C VAL A 106 2.19 0.11 11.06
N MET A 107 1.25 1.03 10.91
CA MET A 107 0.10 1.19 11.79
C MET A 107 -1.20 1.03 11.00
N ILE A 108 -2.13 0.22 11.51
CA ILE A 108 -3.45 0.09 10.92
C ILE A 108 -4.45 0.83 11.80
N ILE A 109 -5.21 1.73 11.18
CA ILE A 109 -6.22 2.58 11.82
C ILE A 109 -7.57 1.86 11.70
N GLY A 110 -8.30 1.71 12.79
CA GLY A 110 -9.63 1.09 12.76
C GLY A 110 -10.65 1.90 11.96
N GLU A 111 -11.67 1.23 11.41
CA GLU A 111 -12.75 1.86 10.64
C GLU A 111 -13.41 3.06 11.36
N HIS A 112 -13.49 2.98 12.69
CA HIS A 112 -14.07 4.00 13.56
C HIS A 112 -13.02 4.78 14.38
N GLU A 113 -11.77 4.70 13.98
CA GLU A 113 -10.67 5.50 14.53
C GLU A 113 -10.24 6.54 13.51
N GLU A 114 -9.60 7.58 13.98
CA GLU A 114 -9.12 8.66 13.16
C GLU A 114 -7.58 8.69 13.14
N VAL A 115 -7.00 9.38 12.18
CA VAL A 115 -5.55 9.55 12.07
C VAL A 115 -4.97 10.12 13.37
N CYS A 116 -5.64 11.09 13.98
CA CYS A 116 -5.17 11.74 15.20
C CYS A 116 -5.32 10.90 16.47
N ASP A 117 -5.88 9.70 16.41
CA ASP A 117 -5.89 8.76 17.53
C ASP A 117 -4.54 8.05 17.68
N LEU A 118 -3.72 8.03 16.62
CA LEU A 118 -2.40 7.39 16.64
C LEU A 118 -1.38 8.21 17.42
N PRO A 119 -0.66 7.62 18.38
CA PRO A 119 0.33 8.32 19.20
C PRO A 119 1.44 9.02 18.41
N GLU A 120 1.84 8.46 17.28
CA GLU A 120 2.89 8.97 16.41
C GLU A 120 2.53 10.35 15.84
N TYR A 121 1.24 10.63 15.63
CA TYR A 121 0.76 11.87 15.04
C TYR A 121 0.36 12.95 16.06
N ALA A 122 0.62 12.72 17.35
CA ALA A 122 0.32 13.69 18.40
C ALA A 122 0.98 15.07 18.16
N HIS A 123 2.13 15.09 17.49
CA HIS A 123 2.87 16.33 17.18
C HIS A 123 2.17 17.21 16.13
N ILE A 124 1.46 16.61 15.16
CA ILE A 124 0.67 17.34 14.15
C ILE A 124 -0.79 17.53 14.59
N CYS A 125 -1.30 16.68 15.47
CA CYS A 125 -2.66 16.70 16.00
C CYS A 125 -2.73 17.43 17.36
N ASN A 126 -2.08 18.55 17.48
CA ASN A 126 -1.83 19.24 18.76
C ASN A 126 -2.81 20.39 19.07
N THR A 127 -3.74 20.70 18.16
CA THR A 127 -4.85 21.63 18.39
C THR A 127 -6.16 21.08 17.85
N PRO A 128 -7.33 21.56 18.35
CA PRO A 128 -8.63 21.13 17.81
C PRO A 128 -8.78 21.35 16.29
N GLU A 129 -8.22 22.43 15.78
CA GLU A 129 -8.25 22.79 14.36
C GLU A 129 -7.41 21.79 13.54
N ASN A 130 -6.20 21.46 14.02
CA ASN A 130 -5.32 20.46 13.38
C ASN A 130 -5.95 19.07 13.40
N ILE A 131 -6.53 18.66 14.52
CA ILE A 131 -7.26 17.39 14.64
C ILE A 131 -8.39 17.33 13.60
N ALA A 132 -9.24 18.37 13.54
CA ALA A 132 -10.35 18.41 12.59
C ALA A 132 -9.84 18.39 11.11
N PHE A 133 -8.75 19.09 10.83
CA PHE A 133 -8.15 19.14 9.51
C PHE A 133 -7.61 17.77 9.10
N TRP A 134 -6.76 17.14 9.91
CA TRP A 134 -6.10 15.89 9.56
C TRP A 134 -7.06 14.71 9.49
N ASN A 135 -7.99 14.58 10.44
CA ASN A 135 -9.00 13.52 10.43
C ASN A 135 -9.91 13.59 9.20
N LYS A 136 -10.21 14.80 8.72
CA LYS A 136 -10.96 14.97 7.46
C LYS A 136 -10.13 14.68 6.22
N ARG A 137 -8.84 15.05 6.24
CA ARG A 137 -7.98 15.00 5.06
C ARG A 137 -7.50 13.60 4.74
N ALA A 138 -7.06 12.82 5.70
CA ALA A 138 -6.29 11.60 5.49
C ALA A 138 -6.86 10.39 6.26
N ARG A 139 -6.56 9.22 5.74
CA ARG A 139 -6.76 7.92 6.39
C ARG A 139 -5.46 7.12 6.43
N GLY A 140 -4.33 7.80 6.27
CA GLY A 140 -2.97 7.27 6.34
C GLY A 140 -1.95 8.33 6.01
N PHE A 141 -0.71 8.07 6.41
CA PHE A 141 0.50 8.82 6.08
C PHE A 141 1.66 7.87 5.91
N GLY A 142 2.69 8.28 5.18
CA GLY A 142 3.91 7.51 4.97
C GLY A 142 5.16 8.35 5.06
N GLY A 143 6.06 7.94 5.93
CA GLY A 143 7.44 8.32 6.07
C GLY A 143 7.85 9.77 5.83
N ALA A 144 8.01 10.57 6.88
CA ALA A 144 8.73 11.82 6.83
C ALA A 144 10.14 11.63 7.44
N PRO A 145 11.23 11.91 6.70
CA PRO A 145 12.59 11.54 7.12
C PRO A 145 13.05 12.12 8.45
N GLU A 146 12.45 13.23 8.89
CA GLU A 146 12.91 13.98 10.05
C GLU A 146 12.17 13.59 11.34
N ASP A 147 10.90 13.13 11.24
CA ASP A 147 10.03 12.98 12.40
C ASP A 147 9.17 11.70 12.39
N ASP A 148 9.00 11.00 11.25
CA ASP A 148 8.08 9.89 11.13
C ASP A 148 8.70 8.70 10.37
N PHE A 149 9.09 7.67 11.15
CA PHE A 149 9.58 6.39 10.65
C PHE A 149 8.46 5.37 10.48
N SER A 150 7.24 5.82 10.23
CA SER A 150 6.08 4.96 10.13
C SER A 150 5.30 5.13 8.83
N ALA A 151 4.45 4.15 8.54
CA ALA A 151 3.39 4.27 7.55
C ALA A 151 2.07 3.82 8.18
N SER A 152 0.98 4.48 7.83
CA SER A 152 -0.35 4.10 8.33
C SER A 152 -1.38 4.01 7.21
N CYS A 153 -2.45 3.25 7.48
CA CYS A 153 -3.58 3.15 6.58
C CYS A 153 -4.83 2.68 7.34
N GLY A 154 -6.00 3.18 6.93
CA GLY A 154 -7.28 2.71 7.44
C GLY A 154 -7.58 1.26 7.05
N GLU A 155 -8.12 0.45 7.98
CA GLU A 155 -8.46 -0.95 7.73
C GLU A 155 -9.49 -1.11 6.61
N GLU A 156 -10.37 -0.12 6.43
CA GLU A 156 -11.38 -0.12 5.38
C GLU A 156 -10.76 -0.15 3.97
N ASN A 157 -9.61 0.51 3.78
CA ASN A 157 -8.88 0.46 2.52
C ASN A 157 -8.04 -0.83 2.38
N VAL A 158 -7.37 -1.25 3.45
CA VAL A 158 -6.58 -2.50 3.46
C VAL A 158 -7.45 -3.70 3.10
N LEU A 159 -8.70 -3.73 3.59
CA LEU A 159 -9.69 -4.80 3.37
C LEU A 159 -10.67 -4.53 2.23
N ALA A 160 -10.55 -3.37 1.56
CA ALA A 160 -11.41 -2.93 0.46
C ALA A 160 -12.91 -2.95 0.83
N PHE A 161 -13.28 -2.31 1.93
CA PHE A 161 -14.68 -2.24 2.38
C PHE A 161 -15.56 -1.46 1.39
N PRO A 162 -16.83 -1.83 1.26
CA PRO A 162 -17.80 -0.99 0.57
C PRO A 162 -17.87 0.40 1.25
N GLY A 163 -17.71 1.47 0.48
CA GLY A 163 -17.75 2.84 1.01
C GLY A 163 -16.38 3.41 1.41
N ASP A 164 -15.28 2.66 1.24
CA ASP A 164 -13.95 3.21 1.35
C ASP A 164 -13.78 4.46 0.47
N LYS A 165 -13.24 5.53 1.06
CA LYS A 165 -12.97 6.81 0.39
C LYS A 165 -12.03 6.66 -0.81
N TYR A 166 -11.14 5.69 -0.75
CA TYR A 166 -10.09 5.42 -1.73
C TYR A 166 -10.38 4.15 -2.57
N VAL A 167 -11.65 3.86 -2.82
CA VAL A 167 -12.05 2.71 -3.66
C VAL A 167 -11.25 2.65 -4.97
N GLY A 168 -10.66 1.50 -5.24
CA GLY A 168 -9.91 1.23 -6.47
C GLY A 168 -8.41 1.48 -6.37
N GLU A 169 -7.93 1.92 -5.21
CA GLU A 169 -6.49 2.05 -4.90
C GLU A 169 -6.15 1.43 -3.55
N ASN A 170 -4.89 1.11 -3.33
CA ASN A 170 -4.41 0.60 -2.05
C ASN A 170 -3.50 1.66 -1.41
N ILE A 171 -4.01 2.32 -0.39
CA ILE A 171 -3.33 3.41 0.31
C ILE A 171 -2.17 2.87 1.14
N LEU A 172 -2.26 1.67 1.71
CA LEU A 172 -1.12 1.11 2.43
C LEU A 172 0.10 0.93 1.52
N ILE A 173 -0.11 0.50 0.26
CA ILE A 173 1.00 0.39 -0.71
C ILE A 173 1.58 1.77 -1.02
N HIS A 174 0.75 2.80 -1.13
CA HIS A 174 1.18 4.18 -1.36
C HIS A 174 2.02 4.72 -0.20
N GLU A 175 1.47 4.70 1.01
CA GLU A 175 2.13 5.25 2.20
C GLU A 175 3.38 4.46 2.58
N PHE A 176 3.33 3.13 2.44
CA PHE A 176 4.50 2.30 2.69
C PHE A 176 5.58 2.48 1.59
N ALA A 177 5.19 2.84 0.35
CA ALA A 177 6.16 3.23 -0.68
C ALA A 177 6.90 4.51 -0.29
N HIS A 178 6.23 5.51 0.29
CA HIS A 178 6.90 6.68 0.84
C HIS A 178 7.94 6.28 1.89
N LEU A 179 7.57 5.46 2.87
CA LEU A 179 8.48 5.00 3.91
C LEU A 179 9.68 4.20 3.35
N ILE A 180 9.42 3.30 2.38
CA ILE A 180 10.48 2.56 1.67
C ILE A 180 11.42 3.55 0.96
N HIS A 181 10.89 4.54 0.25
CA HIS A 181 11.67 5.51 -0.49
C HIS A 181 12.51 6.39 0.44
N THR A 182 11.83 7.14 1.31
CA THR A 182 12.43 8.24 2.07
C THR A 182 13.38 7.77 3.16
N ILE A 183 13.14 6.61 3.74
CA ILE A 183 13.99 6.03 4.78
C ILE A 183 14.80 4.87 4.23
N GLY A 184 14.11 3.90 3.64
CA GLY A 184 14.72 2.62 3.27
C GLY A 184 15.74 2.74 2.14
N ILE A 185 15.31 3.15 0.94
CA ILE A 185 16.16 3.20 -0.24
C ILE A 185 17.21 4.28 -0.12
N VAL A 186 16.82 5.50 0.26
CA VAL A 186 17.76 6.62 0.42
C VAL A 186 18.85 6.31 1.46
N GLY A 187 18.52 5.50 2.47
CA GLY A 187 19.48 5.08 3.48
C GLY A 187 20.54 4.09 2.99
N VAL A 188 20.26 3.33 1.93
CA VAL A 188 21.21 2.36 1.35
C VAL A 188 21.77 2.79 -0.02
N GLU A 189 21.06 3.69 -0.71
CA GLU A 189 21.44 4.26 -2.01
C GLU A 189 21.35 5.79 -1.94
N PRO A 190 22.40 6.50 -1.49
CA PRO A 190 22.35 7.96 -1.28
C PRO A 190 22.05 8.78 -2.54
N ASP A 191 22.33 8.26 -3.72
CA ASP A 191 22.09 8.89 -5.03
C ASP A 191 20.67 8.63 -5.58
N PHE A 192 19.87 7.85 -4.87
CA PHE A 192 18.53 7.47 -5.36
C PHE A 192 17.62 8.67 -5.62
N ASN A 193 17.62 9.65 -4.74
CA ASN A 193 16.81 10.86 -4.90
C ASN A 193 17.16 11.63 -6.18
N ASP A 194 18.44 11.74 -6.54
CA ASP A 194 18.88 12.44 -7.74
C ASP A 194 18.45 11.68 -8.99
N ARG A 195 18.58 10.36 -8.98
CA ARG A 195 18.10 9.51 -10.09
C ARG A 195 16.60 9.57 -10.26
N LEU A 196 15.84 9.50 -9.16
CA LEU A 196 14.37 9.57 -9.18
C LEU A 196 13.89 10.93 -9.70
N GLU A 197 14.49 12.03 -9.22
CA GLU A 197 14.14 13.36 -9.72
C GLU A 197 14.48 13.50 -11.20
N GLN A 198 15.60 12.94 -11.67
CA GLN A 198 15.91 12.93 -13.09
C GLN A 198 14.86 12.16 -13.91
N CYS A 199 14.40 11.00 -13.45
CA CYS A 199 13.30 10.25 -14.07
C CYS A 199 12.03 11.10 -14.15
N ARG A 200 11.66 11.77 -13.04
CA ARG A 200 10.50 12.66 -12.99
C ARG A 200 10.62 13.83 -13.97
N GLN A 201 11.78 14.50 -14.05
CA GLN A 201 12.01 15.60 -14.99
C GLN A 201 11.95 15.12 -16.44
N ASN A 202 12.46 13.95 -16.74
CA ASN A 202 12.34 13.32 -18.05
C ASN A 202 10.87 13.04 -18.40
N ALA A 203 10.09 12.55 -17.45
CA ALA A 203 8.66 12.33 -17.62
C ALA A 203 7.92 13.64 -17.90
N ILE A 204 8.21 14.71 -17.15
CA ILE A 204 7.66 16.06 -17.39
C ILE A 204 8.00 16.54 -18.80
N ALA A 205 9.25 16.44 -19.21
CA ALA A 205 9.70 16.88 -20.53
C ALA A 205 9.02 16.10 -21.67
N LYS A 206 8.66 14.84 -21.44
CA LYS A 206 7.88 14.00 -22.38
C LYS A 206 6.37 14.27 -22.31
N GLY A 207 5.89 15.14 -21.42
CA GLY A 207 4.46 15.41 -21.18
C GLY A 207 3.71 14.28 -20.48
N LEU A 208 4.44 13.35 -19.84
CA LEU A 208 3.85 12.25 -19.07
C LEU A 208 3.30 12.75 -17.72
N TRP A 209 2.34 12.03 -17.17
CA TRP A 209 1.71 12.30 -15.87
C TRP A 209 1.08 13.68 -15.73
N LYS A 210 0.83 14.36 -16.86
CA LYS A 210 0.17 15.66 -16.86
C LYS A 210 -1.21 15.53 -16.20
N ASP A 211 -1.57 16.54 -15.39
CA ASP A 211 -2.84 16.61 -14.66
C ASP A 211 -3.07 15.40 -13.73
N THR A 212 -1.98 14.91 -13.11
CA THR A 212 -2.02 13.86 -12.08
C THR A 212 -1.26 14.28 -10.81
N TYR A 213 -1.53 13.59 -9.71
CA TYR A 213 -0.85 13.79 -8.43
C TYR A 213 0.62 13.31 -8.48
N ALA A 214 0.89 12.28 -9.26
CA ALA A 214 2.23 11.71 -9.46
C ALA A 214 3.29 12.76 -9.83
N ILE A 215 2.93 13.81 -10.58
CA ILE A 215 3.92 14.80 -11.04
C ILE A 215 4.21 15.91 -10.04
N SER A 216 3.49 15.99 -8.92
CA SER A 216 3.60 17.09 -7.95
C SER A 216 4.99 17.18 -7.31
N ASN A 217 5.57 16.07 -6.91
CA ASN A 217 6.92 15.94 -6.38
C ASN A 217 7.47 14.54 -6.65
N LYS A 218 8.74 14.27 -6.31
CA LYS A 218 9.38 12.97 -6.57
C LYS A 218 8.86 11.85 -5.66
N GLU A 219 8.43 12.20 -4.46
CA GLU A 219 7.87 11.28 -3.48
C GLU A 219 6.54 10.69 -4.00
N GLU A 220 5.65 11.55 -4.48
CA GLU A 220 4.37 11.15 -5.08
C GLU A 220 4.58 10.41 -6.40
N TYR A 221 5.54 10.86 -7.21
CA TYR A 221 5.90 10.17 -8.45
C TYR A 221 6.29 8.72 -8.17
N PHE A 222 7.11 8.49 -7.14
CA PHE A 222 7.50 7.13 -6.74
C PHE A 222 6.30 6.33 -6.25
N ALA A 223 5.52 6.86 -5.29
CA ALA A 223 4.41 6.15 -4.66
C ALA A 223 3.29 5.77 -5.66
N GLU A 224 2.89 6.69 -6.54
CA GLU A 224 1.89 6.46 -7.60
C GLU A 224 2.37 5.41 -8.62
N CYS A 225 3.66 5.45 -8.98
CA CYS A 225 4.25 4.44 -9.83
C CYS A 225 4.31 3.07 -9.15
N VAL A 226 4.62 3.02 -7.84
CA VAL A 226 4.60 1.79 -7.05
C VAL A 226 3.19 1.21 -6.98
N GLN A 227 2.15 2.01 -6.75
CA GLN A 227 0.77 1.52 -6.81
C GLN A 227 0.45 0.93 -8.20
N SER A 228 0.85 1.61 -9.27
CA SER A 228 0.67 1.09 -10.65
C SER A 228 1.47 -0.19 -10.88
N PHE A 229 2.69 -0.30 -10.34
CA PHE A 229 3.51 -1.52 -10.41
C PHE A 229 2.86 -2.71 -9.70
N PHE A 230 2.19 -2.48 -8.57
CA PHE A 230 1.45 -3.52 -7.84
C PHE A 230 0.00 -3.72 -8.34
N ASN A 231 -0.40 -3.05 -9.43
CA ASN A 231 -1.74 -3.14 -10.06
C ASN A 231 -2.88 -2.68 -9.17
N CYS A 232 -2.63 -1.74 -8.30
CA CYS A 232 -3.57 -1.25 -7.30
C CYS A 232 -3.72 0.28 -7.30
N ASN A 233 -3.46 0.93 -8.43
CA ASN A 233 -3.75 2.35 -8.61
C ASN A 233 -5.13 2.54 -9.26
N ARG A 234 -5.77 3.69 -9.01
CA ARG A 234 -7.08 4.03 -9.57
C ARG A 234 -6.95 4.42 -11.04
N TYR A 235 -7.93 3.99 -11.83
CA TYR A 235 -8.05 4.39 -13.23
C TYR A 235 -8.83 5.68 -13.39
N ALA A 236 -8.35 6.60 -14.23
CA ALA A 236 -9.09 7.75 -14.71
C ALA A 236 -8.74 8.04 -16.18
N ASP A 237 -9.77 8.30 -16.99
CA ASP A 237 -9.61 8.73 -18.38
C ASP A 237 -10.80 9.63 -18.75
N PRO A 238 -10.56 10.92 -18.98
CA PRO A 238 -9.27 11.64 -18.93
C PRO A 238 -8.69 11.76 -17.52
N ALA A 239 -7.44 12.24 -17.42
CA ALA A 239 -6.80 12.54 -16.14
C ALA A 239 -7.68 13.51 -15.31
N ASN A 240 -7.77 13.28 -14.00
CA ASN A 240 -8.73 13.94 -13.11
C ASN A 240 -8.09 14.84 -12.03
N GLY A 241 -6.82 15.17 -12.20
CA GLY A 241 -6.04 15.93 -11.21
C GLY A 241 -5.29 15.07 -10.20
N VAL A 242 -5.64 13.79 -10.09
CA VAL A 242 -4.98 12.81 -9.21
C VAL A 242 -4.46 11.63 -10.03
N HIS A 243 -5.32 10.97 -10.76
CA HIS A 243 -5.03 9.75 -11.51
C HIS A 243 -5.21 9.96 -13.02
N ASN A 244 -4.63 9.02 -13.79
CA ASN A 244 -4.85 8.88 -15.22
C ASN A 244 -5.17 7.40 -15.57
N TRP A 245 -5.02 7.05 -16.85
CA TRP A 245 -5.28 5.68 -17.31
C TRP A 245 -4.17 4.67 -16.92
N VAL A 246 -3.01 5.14 -16.39
CA VAL A 246 -1.85 4.32 -16.02
C VAL A 246 -2.03 3.79 -14.59
N ASN A 247 -2.73 2.68 -14.46
CA ASN A 247 -3.09 2.12 -13.16
C ASN A 247 -2.59 0.68 -12.93
N ARG A 248 -1.75 0.17 -13.84
CA ARG A 248 -1.25 -1.21 -13.79
C ARG A 248 0.17 -1.30 -14.33
N ARG A 249 0.93 -2.31 -13.86
CA ARG A 249 2.32 -2.57 -14.25
C ARG A 249 2.55 -2.59 -15.77
N ALA A 250 1.68 -3.29 -16.51
CA ALA A 250 1.83 -3.36 -17.96
C ALA A 250 1.71 -1.99 -18.64
N LYS A 251 0.82 -1.13 -18.13
CA LYS A 251 0.65 0.23 -18.63
C LYS A 251 1.82 1.12 -18.21
N LEU A 252 2.25 1.05 -16.93
CA LEU A 252 3.41 1.77 -16.43
C LEU A 252 4.64 1.49 -17.29
N LYS A 253 4.96 0.22 -17.52
CA LYS A 253 6.12 -0.21 -18.32
C LYS A 253 6.14 0.37 -19.74
N SER A 254 4.98 0.56 -20.36
CA SER A 254 4.89 1.15 -21.71
C SER A 254 4.82 2.67 -21.72
N TYR A 255 4.27 3.26 -20.67
CA TYR A 255 4.04 4.70 -20.56
C TYR A 255 5.27 5.46 -20.06
N ASP A 256 5.89 4.94 -19.02
CA ASP A 256 7.05 5.53 -18.36
C ASP A 256 8.10 4.44 -18.05
N PRO A 257 8.83 4.00 -19.08
CA PRO A 257 9.80 2.89 -18.94
C PRO A 257 11.04 3.25 -18.12
N ASP A 258 11.27 4.54 -17.87
CA ASP A 258 12.41 5.02 -17.08
C ASP A 258 12.20 4.82 -15.58
N MET A 259 10.90 4.59 -15.16
CA MET A 259 10.48 4.31 -13.80
C MET A 259 10.28 2.80 -13.57
#